data_ab1ad661cf4c92151f70f9bb830f0382
#
_entry.id   ab1ad661cf4c92151f70f9bb830f0382
#
_cell.length_a   1.000
_cell.length_b   1.000
_cell.length_c   1.000
_cell.angle_alpha   90.00
_cell.angle_beta   90.00
_cell.angle_gamma   90.00
#
_symmetry.space_group_name_H-M   'P 1'
#
loop_
_entity.id
_entity.type
_entity.pdbx_description
1 polymer ?
#
loop_
_entity_poly.entity_id
_entity_poly.type
_entity_poly.pdbx_seq_one_letter_code
_entity_poly.pdbx_strand_id
1 'polypeptide(L)'
;MKRILKWFMTVCILTVLMSSTAFAAGWTTGQGNNNGRWWYDLGNGQYYGTSEALVEWQWLDGNGDGMAECYAFDREGWMYADTTTPDGYTVNSDGAWTVNGAVQTMAVAAGYAGTRVPMLEPDSDETKILIAYFSKTGTTEEAAREIQETAGGDLFEITVADQYPSSYQSRVDRARSTLAQNASTELSSRVENMEDYDVILQGYPIRRHTAPMADNTFLESYDLTGKTILPFCTSGGSGIEESMPDIQRLGQSRGAFVGSGLTANSLNREEITQWLTQNGIS
;
A
#
# COMPACT_ATOMS: atom_id res chain seq x y z
N MET A 1 42.31 -61.67 -45.92
CA MET A 1 41.08 -60.91 -45.97
C MET A 1 40.56 -60.75 -44.55
N LYS A 2 40.82 -59.61 -43.92
CA LYS A 2 40.42 -59.30 -42.52
C LYS A 2 39.17 -58.42 -42.56
N ARG A 3 38.04 -58.94 -42.11
CA ARG A 3 36.83 -58.19 -41.96
C ARG A 3 36.87 -57.42 -40.63
N ILE A 4 36.89 -56.08 -40.67
CA ILE A 4 36.77 -55.20 -39.51
C ILE A 4 35.28 -55.00 -39.24
N LEU A 5 34.82 -55.56 -38.13
CA LEU A 5 33.46 -55.36 -37.63
C LEU A 5 33.38 -54.01 -36.81
N LYS A 6 32.76 -53.02 -37.41
CA LYS A 6 32.51 -51.77 -36.73
C LYS A 6 31.35 -51.96 -35.77
N TRP A 7 31.62 -51.83 -34.45
CA TRP A 7 30.63 -51.72 -33.43
C TRP A 7 30.07 -50.27 -33.38
N PHE A 8 28.83 -50.10 -33.78
CA PHE A 8 28.09 -48.86 -33.49
C PHE A 8 27.53 -48.95 -32.08
N MET A 9 28.11 -48.20 -31.18
CA MET A 9 27.60 -48.01 -29.82
C MET A 9 26.53 -46.93 -29.90
N THR A 10 25.25 -47.36 -29.90
CA THR A 10 24.10 -46.43 -29.80
C THR A 10 23.98 -45.99 -28.34
N VAL A 11 24.42 -44.79 -28.06
CA VAL A 11 24.17 -44.12 -26.75
C VAL A 11 22.73 -43.63 -26.76
N CYS A 12 21.84 -44.37 -26.10
CA CYS A 12 20.53 -43.86 -25.74
C CYS A 12 20.68 -42.82 -24.65
N ILE A 13 20.62 -41.54 -25.03
CA ILE A 13 20.45 -40.45 -24.07
C ILE A 13 19.02 -40.52 -23.59
N LEU A 14 18.84 -41.06 -22.37
CA LEU A 14 17.58 -41.01 -21.63
C LEU A 14 17.42 -39.59 -21.13
N THR A 15 16.75 -38.71 -21.87
CA THR A 15 16.29 -37.43 -21.38
C THR A 15 15.16 -37.69 -20.39
N VAL A 16 15.52 -37.69 -19.11
CA VAL A 16 14.52 -37.60 -18.03
C VAL A 16 13.91 -36.20 -18.14
N LEU A 17 12.77 -36.13 -18.79
CA LEU A 17 11.89 -34.97 -18.66
C LEU A 17 11.42 -34.96 -17.19
N MET A 18 12.12 -34.20 -16.35
CA MET A 18 11.55 -33.76 -15.08
C MET A 18 10.36 -32.86 -15.44
N SER A 19 9.17 -33.43 -15.49
CA SER A 19 7.95 -32.65 -15.41
C SER A 19 7.95 -31.99 -14.02
N SER A 20 8.37 -30.73 -13.96
CA SER A 20 8.02 -29.90 -12.82
C SER A 20 6.50 -29.81 -12.82
N THR A 21 5.85 -30.55 -11.94
CA THR A 21 4.47 -30.27 -11.59
C THR A 21 4.46 -28.89 -10.99
N ALA A 22 4.09 -27.90 -11.77
CA ALA A 22 3.75 -26.59 -11.21
C ALA A 22 2.53 -26.81 -10.33
N PHE A 23 2.71 -26.78 -9.02
CA PHE A 23 1.60 -26.69 -8.10
C PHE A 23 0.94 -25.33 -8.33
N ALA A 24 -0.37 -25.31 -8.47
CA ALA A 24 -1.11 -24.06 -8.55
C ALA A 24 -0.95 -23.31 -7.20
N ALA A 25 -0.77 -22.01 -7.26
CA ALA A 25 -0.81 -21.17 -6.08
C ALA A 25 -2.17 -21.31 -5.37
N GLY A 26 -2.20 -21.27 -4.04
CA GLY A 26 -3.46 -21.41 -3.32
C GLY A 26 -3.32 -21.50 -1.80
N TRP A 27 -4.46 -21.39 -1.15
CA TRP A 27 -4.57 -21.51 0.30
C TRP A 27 -4.23 -22.90 0.81
N THR A 28 -3.40 -22.95 1.86
CA THR A 28 -2.94 -24.20 2.49
C THR A 28 -3.02 -24.08 4.00
N THR A 29 -3.36 -25.18 4.66
CA THR A 29 -3.46 -25.26 6.13
C THR A 29 -2.18 -25.81 6.76
N GLY A 30 -1.84 -25.32 7.93
CA GLY A 30 -0.77 -25.86 8.76
C GLY A 30 -1.09 -27.24 9.29
N GLN A 31 -0.05 -27.98 9.69
CA GLN A 31 -0.14 -29.30 10.30
C GLN A 31 0.53 -29.33 11.69
N GLY A 32 0.19 -30.32 12.51
CA GLY A 32 0.78 -30.49 13.83
C GLY A 32 0.46 -29.31 14.76
N ASN A 33 1.48 -28.65 15.28
CA ASN A 33 1.33 -27.48 16.16
C ASN A 33 0.73 -26.25 15.48
N ASN A 34 0.70 -26.22 14.16
CA ASN A 34 0.13 -25.14 13.35
C ASN A 34 -1.23 -25.52 12.76
N ASN A 35 -1.86 -26.57 13.26
CA ASN A 35 -3.20 -26.98 12.82
C ASN A 35 -4.21 -25.82 13.03
N GLY A 36 -4.96 -25.50 11.96
CA GLY A 36 -5.93 -24.39 11.97
C GLY A 36 -5.33 -23.03 11.57
N ARG A 37 -4.02 -22.92 11.36
CA ARG A 37 -3.40 -21.72 10.75
C ARG A 37 -3.39 -21.86 9.23
N TRP A 38 -3.52 -20.76 8.53
CA TRP A 38 -3.53 -20.70 7.07
C TRP A 38 -2.31 -19.96 6.55
N TRP A 39 -1.83 -20.35 5.39
CA TRP A 39 -0.79 -19.69 4.62
C TRP A 39 -1.09 -19.81 3.12
N TYR A 40 -0.49 -18.97 2.31
CA TYR A 40 -0.71 -18.99 0.86
C TYR A 40 0.53 -19.54 0.14
N ASP A 41 0.38 -20.70 -0.53
CA ASP A 41 1.43 -21.32 -1.35
C ASP A 41 1.46 -20.65 -2.72
N LEU A 42 2.63 -20.13 -3.12
CA LEU A 42 2.85 -19.51 -4.43
C LEU A 42 3.08 -20.54 -5.54
N GLY A 43 2.99 -21.84 -5.25
CA GLY A 43 3.10 -22.94 -6.22
C GLY A 43 4.52 -23.38 -6.53
N ASN A 44 5.53 -22.79 -5.90
CA ASN A 44 6.95 -23.10 -6.09
C ASN A 44 7.71 -23.39 -4.79
N GLY A 45 6.99 -23.61 -3.70
CA GLY A 45 7.52 -23.77 -2.34
C GLY A 45 7.82 -22.44 -1.65
N GLN A 46 7.45 -21.32 -2.25
CA GLN A 46 7.50 -19.99 -1.66
C GLN A 46 6.14 -19.64 -1.05
N TYR A 47 6.14 -18.70 -0.11
CA TYR A 47 4.96 -18.21 0.59
C TYR A 47 5.16 -16.74 0.97
N TYR A 48 4.08 -16.04 1.29
CA TYR A 48 4.13 -14.68 1.81
C TYR A 48 4.65 -14.67 3.25
N GLY A 49 5.18 -13.52 3.73
CA GLY A 49 5.70 -13.38 5.09
C GLY A 49 7.21 -13.61 5.21
N THR A 50 7.95 -13.71 4.08
CA THR A 50 9.42 -13.84 4.07
C THR A 50 10.14 -12.50 4.13
N SER A 51 9.40 -11.39 4.11
CA SER A 51 9.95 -10.04 4.22
C SER A 51 10.42 -9.75 5.67
N GLU A 52 11.30 -8.78 5.85
CA GLU A 52 11.72 -8.30 7.17
C GLU A 52 10.62 -7.54 7.91
N ALA A 53 9.52 -7.20 7.24
CA ALA A 53 8.37 -6.52 7.83
C ALA A 53 7.68 -7.37 8.91
N LEU A 54 7.09 -6.71 9.90
CA LEU A 54 6.30 -7.38 10.94
C LEU A 54 5.01 -7.99 10.41
N VAL A 55 4.45 -7.39 9.36
CA VAL A 55 3.21 -7.78 8.69
C VAL A 55 3.40 -7.59 7.19
N GLU A 56 3.09 -8.62 6.42
CA GLU A 56 3.07 -8.55 4.95
C GLU A 56 1.62 -8.63 4.48
N TRP A 57 1.16 -7.62 3.74
CA TRP A 57 -0.20 -7.55 3.20
C TRP A 57 -0.24 -7.95 1.73
N GLN A 58 -1.25 -8.73 1.36
CA GLN A 58 -1.44 -9.21 -0.02
C GLN A 58 -2.90 -9.15 -0.43
N TRP A 59 -3.15 -8.66 -1.64
CA TRP A 59 -4.44 -8.78 -2.29
C TRP A 59 -4.50 -10.12 -3.02
N LEU A 60 -5.46 -10.97 -2.68
CA LEU A 60 -5.58 -12.31 -3.23
C LEU A 60 -7.03 -12.55 -3.65
N ASP A 61 -7.24 -12.88 -4.93
CA ASP A 61 -8.50 -13.42 -5.43
C ASP A 61 -8.46 -14.95 -5.24
N GLY A 62 -8.72 -15.38 -4.01
CA GLY A 62 -8.59 -16.79 -3.61
C GLY A 62 -9.72 -17.70 -4.13
N ASN A 63 -10.83 -17.12 -4.56
CA ASN A 63 -12.02 -17.83 -5.06
C ASN A 63 -12.19 -17.69 -6.58
N GLY A 64 -11.42 -16.78 -7.24
CA GLY A 64 -11.43 -16.58 -8.68
C GLY A 64 -12.67 -15.84 -9.19
N ASP A 65 -13.33 -15.05 -8.35
CA ASP A 65 -14.54 -14.31 -8.71
C ASP A 65 -14.26 -12.92 -9.32
N GLY A 66 -12.98 -12.54 -9.42
CA GLY A 66 -12.55 -11.24 -9.94
C GLY A 66 -12.54 -10.15 -8.88
N MET A 67 -12.68 -10.51 -7.60
CA MET A 67 -12.57 -9.61 -6.46
C MET A 67 -11.51 -10.16 -5.50
N ALA A 68 -10.42 -9.43 -5.32
CA ALA A 68 -9.41 -9.79 -4.34
C ALA A 68 -9.75 -9.19 -2.97
N GLU A 69 -9.60 -9.98 -1.92
CA GLU A 69 -9.56 -9.54 -0.53
C GLU A 69 -8.11 -9.31 -0.10
N CYS A 70 -7.91 -8.47 0.92
CA CYS A 70 -6.59 -8.19 1.45
C CYS A 70 -6.32 -9.01 2.71
N TYR A 71 -5.20 -9.75 2.72
CA TYR A 71 -4.78 -10.63 3.81
C TYR A 71 -3.42 -10.22 4.36
N ALA A 72 -3.23 -10.42 5.66
CA ALA A 72 -2.00 -10.12 6.38
C ALA A 72 -1.26 -11.40 6.77
N PHE A 73 0.05 -11.42 6.60
CA PHE A 73 0.91 -12.56 6.95
C PHE A 73 1.98 -12.15 7.96
N ASP A 74 2.30 -13.05 8.89
CA ASP A 74 3.43 -12.87 9.81
C ASP A 74 4.76 -13.28 9.14
N ARG A 75 5.89 -13.08 9.84
CA ARG A 75 7.24 -13.40 9.33
C ARG A 75 7.46 -14.87 9.00
N GLU A 76 6.69 -15.77 9.60
CA GLU A 76 6.72 -17.20 9.33
C GLU A 76 5.74 -17.62 8.24
N GLY A 77 5.03 -16.66 7.64
CA GLY A 77 4.09 -16.87 6.54
C GLY A 77 2.68 -17.27 6.97
N TRP A 78 2.35 -17.14 8.25
CA TRP A 78 1.02 -17.46 8.72
C TRP A 78 0.08 -16.28 8.61
N MET A 79 -1.10 -16.50 8.04
CA MET A 79 -2.14 -15.51 7.93
C MET A 79 -2.67 -15.11 9.32
N TYR A 80 -2.82 -13.82 9.56
CA TYR A 80 -3.57 -13.28 10.69
C TYR A 80 -5.06 -13.50 10.47
N ALA A 81 -5.80 -13.94 11.50
CA ALA A 81 -7.24 -14.12 11.46
C ALA A 81 -7.86 -13.78 12.82
N ASP A 82 -9.06 -13.20 12.81
CA ASP A 82 -9.86 -12.83 14.00
C ASP A 82 -9.05 -12.01 15.02
N THR A 83 -8.27 -11.03 14.54
CA THR A 83 -7.36 -10.25 15.39
C THR A 83 -7.10 -8.85 14.84
N THR A 84 -6.43 -8.03 15.65
CA THR A 84 -5.77 -6.80 15.18
C THR A 84 -4.30 -7.12 14.92
N THR A 85 -3.83 -6.79 13.73
CA THR A 85 -2.43 -7.00 13.31
C THR A 85 -1.48 -6.06 14.07
N PRO A 86 -0.18 -6.36 14.13
CA PRO A 86 0.81 -5.50 14.80
C PRO A 86 0.86 -4.05 14.29
N ASP A 87 0.49 -3.81 13.03
CA ASP A 87 0.38 -2.49 12.41
C ASP A 87 -0.99 -1.82 12.60
N GLY A 88 -1.90 -2.45 13.40
CA GLY A 88 -3.12 -1.83 13.89
C GLY A 88 -4.38 -2.07 13.05
N TYR A 89 -4.33 -2.90 12.01
CA TYR A 89 -5.49 -3.22 11.19
C TYR A 89 -6.25 -4.44 11.72
N THR A 90 -7.58 -4.46 11.51
CA THR A 90 -8.43 -5.57 11.95
C THR A 90 -8.68 -6.53 10.78
N VAL A 91 -8.47 -7.81 11.02
CA VAL A 91 -8.84 -8.90 10.11
C VAL A 91 -9.94 -9.75 10.72
N ASN A 92 -10.88 -10.23 9.88
CA ASN A 92 -11.97 -11.09 10.30
C ASN A 92 -11.53 -12.56 10.52
N SER A 93 -12.47 -13.43 10.84
CA SER A 93 -12.22 -14.87 11.04
C SER A 93 -11.65 -15.58 9.80
N ASP A 94 -11.93 -15.08 8.62
CA ASP A 94 -11.42 -15.61 7.35
C ASP A 94 -10.07 -15.00 6.96
N GLY A 95 -9.53 -14.10 7.79
CA GLY A 95 -8.26 -13.39 7.60
C GLY A 95 -8.34 -12.16 6.72
N ALA A 96 -9.51 -11.85 6.16
CA ALA A 96 -9.68 -10.69 5.30
C ALA A 96 -9.69 -9.39 6.11
N TRP A 97 -8.97 -8.38 5.60
CA TRP A 97 -8.96 -7.06 6.19
C TRP A 97 -10.33 -6.40 6.23
N THR A 98 -10.66 -5.80 7.36
CA THR A 98 -11.95 -5.12 7.55
C THR A 98 -11.79 -3.69 8.02
N VAL A 99 -12.69 -2.83 7.53
CA VAL A 99 -12.87 -1.45 8.03
C VAL A 99 -14.31 -1.31 8.47
N ASN A 100 -14.54 -0.94 9.72
CA ASN A 100 -15.87 -0.87 10.33
C ASN A 100 -16.71 -2.17 10.15
N GLY A 101 -16.04 -3.34 10.17
CA GLY A 101 -16.66 -4.64 10.00
C GLY A 101 -16.96 -5.04 8.55
N ALA A 102 -16.71 -4.17 7.57
CA ALA A 102 -16.84 -4.48 6.15
C ALA A 102 -15.51 -4.98 5.57
N VAL A 103 -15.53 -6.14 4.88
CA VAL A 103 -14.36 -6.66 4.17
C VAL A 103 -13.96 -5.70 3.06
N GLN A 104 -12.66 -5.44 2.95
CA GLN A 104 -12.10 -4.62 1.89
C GLN A 104 -11.80 -5.51 0.69
N THR A 105 -12.29 -5.08 -0.48
CA THR A 105 -12.14 -5.83 -1.75
C THR A 105 -11.66 -4.92 -2.86
N MET A 106 -10.95 -5.49 -3.83
CA MET A 106 -10.44 -4.82 -5.02
C MET A 106 -10.78 -5.64 -6.27
N ALA A 107 -11.36 -5.00 -7.30
CA ALA A 107 -11.59 -5.66 -8.57
C ALA A 107 -10.26 -6.00 -9.27
N VAL A 108 -10.10 -7.25 -9.70
CA VAL A 108 -8.88 -7.74 -10.35
C VAL A 108 -9.21 -8.48 -11.64
N ALA A 109 -8.22 -8.63 -12.54
CA ALA A 109 -8.40 -9.42 -13.75
C ALA A 109 -8.53 -10.91 -13.41
N ALA A 110 -9.36 -11.63 -14.15
CA ALA A 110 -9.53 -13.08 -13.96
C ALA A 110 -8.16 -13.82 -14.07
N GLY A 111 -7.87 -14.64 -13.07
CA GLY A 111 -6.59 -15.35 -12.97
C GLY A 111 -5.51 -14.60 -12.19
N TYR A 112 -5.88 -13.55 -11.48
CA TYR A 112 -4.99 -12.80 -10.60
C TYR A 112 -4.53 -13.66 -9.42
N ALA A 113 -3.31 -14.17 -9.50
CA ALA A 113 -2.68 -15.01 -8.47
C ALA A 113 -1.99 -14.20 -7.36
N GLY A 114 -2.52 -13.04 -7.04
CA GLY A 114 -1.94 -12.10 -6.07
C GLY A 114 -0.91 -11.18 -6.72
N THR A 115 -1.07 -9.87 -6.53
CA THR A 115 0.09 -8.98 -6.57
C THR A 115 0.54 -8.85 -5.14
N ARG A 116 1.79 -9.15 -4.88
CA ARG A 116 2.46 -8.57 -3.74
C ARG A 116 2.04 -7.11 -3.73
N VAL A 117 1.39 -6.66 -2.67
CA VAL A 117 1.39 -5.22 -2.40
C VAL A 117 2.86 -4.88 -2.45
N PRO A 118 3.33 -3.99 -3.32
CA PRO A 118 4.74 -3.67 -3.34
C PRO A 118 5.10 -3.05 -1.99
N MET A 119 5.42 -3.87 -1.03
CA MET A 119 6.45 -3.55 -0.08
C MET A 119 7.68 -3.58 -0.97
N LEU A 120 8.21 -2.41 -1.24
CA LEU A 120 9.32 -2.16 -2.13
C LEU A 120 10.40 -3.19 -1.91
N GLU A 121 10.58 -4.10 -2.89
CA GLU A 121 11.70 -5.02 -2.88
C GLU A 121 12.98 -4.17 -2.89
N PRO A 122 13.96 -4.45 -2.02
CA PRO A 122 15.19 -3.64 -1.94
C PRO A 122 16.09 -3.74 -3.19
N ASP A 123 15.61 -4.29 -4.31
CA ASP A 123 16.42 -4.60 -5.48
C ASP A 123 15.82 -4.17 -6.83
N SER A 124 15.05 -3.08 -6.86
CA SER A 124 14.80 -2.35 -8.10
C SER A 124 15.37 -0.94 -7.98
N ASP A 125 16.19 -0.55 -8.96
CA ASP A 125 16.74 0.78 -9.14
C ASP A 125 15.80 1.88 -8.61
N GLU A 126 16.20 2.51 -7.48
CA GLU A 126 15.62 3.69 -6.85
C GLU A 126 14.08 3.75 -6.81
N THR A 127 13.48 3.32 -5.69
CA THR A 127 12.09 3.65 -5.32
C THR A 127 11.85 5.15 -5.47
N LYS A 128 10.97 5.54 -6.38
CA LYS A 128 10.63 6.94 -6.58
C LYS A 128 9.54 7.39 -5.60
N ILE A 129 9.88 8.32 -4.74
CA ILE A 129 9.01 8.84 -3.70
C ILE A 129 8.52 10.23 -4.08
N LEU A 130 7.19 10.42 -4.04
CA LEU A 130 6.55 11.73 -4.12
C LEU A 130 6.07 12.13 -2.73
N ILE A 131 6.44 13.31 -2.26
CA ILE A 131 5.94 13.91 -1.03
C ILE A 131 4.95 15.00 -1.41
N ALA A 132 3.67 14.61 -1.53
CA ALA A 132 2.59 15.51 -1.89
C ALA A 132 1.94 16.07 -0.63
N TYR A 133 1.91 17.39 -0.47
CA TYR A 133 1.37 18.00 0.74
C TYR A 133 0.48 19.21 0.45
N PHE A 134 -0.54 19.39 1.29
CA PHE A 134 -1.34 20.59 1.35
C PHE A 134 -1.02 21.37 2.64
N SER A 135 -0.60 22.62 2.51
CA SER A 135 -0.27 23.47 3.67
C SER A 135 -0.85 24.87 3.50
N LYS A 136 -1.39 25.42 4.59
CA LYS A 136 -1.91 26.80 4.60
C LYS A 136 -1.10 27.78 5.45
N THR A 137 -0.43 27.26 6.44
CA THR A 137 0.28 28.04 7.46
C THR A 137 1.77 27.72 7.49
N GLY A 138 2.22 26.81 6.62
CA GLY A 138 3.59 26.34 6.56
C GLY A 138 3.88 25.11 7.43
N THR A 139 3.05 24.79 8.43
CA THR A 139 3.36 23.70 9.37
C THR A 139 3.47 22.33 8.69
N THR A 140 2.52 22.00 7.78
CA THR A 140 2.59 20.74 7.03
C THR A 140 3.73 20.76 6.01
N GLU A 141 4.06 21.93 5.46
CA GLU A 141 5.22 22.10 4.59
C GLU A 141 6.52 21.83 5.34
N GLU A 142 6.68 22.36 6.56
CA GLU A 142 7.86 22.09 7.40
C GLU A 142 8.01 20.58 7.65
N ALA A 143 6.92 19.91 8.03
CA ALA A 143 6.92 18.46 8.22
C ALA A 143 7.28 17.69 6.92
N ALA A 144 6.75 18.13 5.78
CA ALA A 144 7.06 17.52 4.48
C ALA A 144 8.55 17.66 4.11
N ARG A 145 9.17 18.78 4.41
CA ARG A 145 10.60 19.02 4.19
C ARG A 145 11.48 18.16 5.10
N GLU A 146 11.09 18.00 6.37
CA GLU A 146 11.80 17.15 7.33
C GLU A 146 11.72 15.67 6.93
N ILE A 147 10.56 15.24 6.43
CA ILE A 147 10.39 13.91 5.86
C ILE A 147 11.26 13.76 4.59
N GLN A 148 11.30 14.75 3.71
CA GLN A 148 12.15 14.72 2.52
C GLN A 148 13.63 14.57 2.85
N GLU A 149 14.13 15.25 3.87
CA GLU A 149 15.53 15.13 4.31
C GLU A 149 15.89 13.71 4.77
N THR A 150 14.90 12.92 5.16
CA THR A 150 15.11 11.56 5.66
C THR A 150 14.80 10.51 4.59
N ALA A 151 13.69 10.65 3.87
CA ALA A 151 13.20 9.69 2.88
C ALA A 151 13.77 9.93 1.47
N GLY A 152 14.28 11.12 1.20
CA GLY A 152 14.53 11.57 -0.18
C GLY A 152 13.23 11.87 -0.92
N GLY A 153 13.28 11.84 -2.26
CA GLY A 153 12.11 12.03 -3.12
C GLY A 153 11.79 13.49 -3.47
N ASP A 154 10.71 13.65 -4.23
CA ASP A 154 10.30 14.94 -4.79
C ASP A 154 9.18 15.58 -3.96
N LEU A 155 9.31 16.86 -3.65
CA LEU A 155 8.26 17.65 -2.99
C LEU A 155 7.25 18.17 -4.00
N PHE A 156 5.98 18.06 -3.69
CA PHE A 156 4.88 18.61 -4.47
C PHE A 156 3.85 19.29 -3.57
N GLU A 157 3.67 20.60 -3.74
CA GLU A 157 2.62 21.34 -3.04
C GLU A 157 1.28 21.20 -3.76
N ILE A 158 0.29 20.65 -3.08
CA ILE A 158 -1.08 20.62 -3.53
C ILE A 158 -1.70 22.00 -3.38
N THR A 159 -1.97 22.66 -4.51
CA THR A 159 -2.55 24.01 -4.53
C THR A 159 -3.96 24.01 -5.12
N VAL A 160 -4.78 24.94 -4.66
CA VAL A 160 -6.19 25.06 -5.10
C VAL A 160 -6.37 26.30 -5.97
N ALA A 161 -7.20 26.18 -7.02
CA ALA A 161 -7.42 27.24 -8.00
C ALA A 161 -8.06 28.50 -7.39
N ASP A 162 -8.92 28.30 -6.42
CA ASP A 162 -9.59 29.38 -5.71
C ASP A 162 -8.85 29.78 -4.45
N GLN A 163 -8.40 31.02 -4.40
CA GLN A 163 -7.82 31.56 -3.17
C GLN A 163 -8.84 31.49 -2.01
N TYR A 164 -8.46 30.85 -0.93
CA TYR A 164 -9.26 30.89 0.28
C TYR A 164 -9.48 32.33 0.72
N PRO A 165 -10.74 32.73 1.04
CA PRO A 165 -11.02 34.09 1.48
C PRO A 165 -10.11 34.48 2.64
N SER A 166 -9.61 35.71 2.63
CA SER A 166 -8.68 36.22 3.64
C SER A 166 -9.33 36.35 5.03
N SER A 167 -10.68 36.52 5.11
CA SER A 167 -11.36 36.68 6.38
C SER A 167 -11.72 35.34 7.03
N TYR A 168 -11.65 35.28 8.35
CA TYR A 168 -12.00 34.09 9.13
C TYR A 168 -13.45 33.63 8.86
N GLN A 169 -14.41 34.57 8.83
CA GLN A 169 -15.82 34.26 8.63
C GLN A 169 -16.09 33.64 7.25
N SER A 170 -15.54 34.23 6.19
CA SER A 170 -15.68 33.72 4.83
C SER A 170 -15.05 32.34 4.66
N ARG A 171 -13.97 32.03 5.39
CA ARG A 171 -13.37 30.68 5.43
C ARG A 171 -14.26 29.66 6.08
N VAL A 172 -14.93 30.05 7.17
CA VAL A 172 -15.90 29.17 7.87
C VAL A 172 -17.12 28.89 7.00
N ASP A 173 -17.67 29.92 6.35
CA ASP A 173 -18.85 29.78 5.50
C ASP A 173 -18.55 28.94 4.27
N ARG A 174 -17.39 29.11 3.64
CA ARG A 174 -16.95 28.29 2.53
C ARG A 174 -16.72 26.82 2.96
N ALA A 175 -16.04 26.58 4.08
CA ALA A 175 -15.84 25.22 4.60
C ALA A 175 -17.19 24.52 4.85
N ARG A 176 -18.20 25.24 5.33
CA ARG A 176 -19.56 24.70 5.53
C ARG A 176 -20.23 24.39 4.19
N SER A 177 -20.14 25.27 3.20
CA SER A 177 -20.75 25.07 1.89
C SER A 177 -20.10 23.92 1.11
N THR A 178 -18.78 23.81 1.16
CA THR A 178 -18.04 22.73 0.49
C THR A 178 -18.35 21.37 1.11
N LEU A 179 -18.41 21.27 2.44
CA LEU A 179 -18.81 20.04 3.13
C LEU A 179 -20.29 19.67 2.86
N ALA A 180 -21.19 20.67 2.79
CA ALA A 180 -22.62 20.43 2.56
C ALA A 180 -22.92 20.02 1.10
N GLN A 181 -22.05 20.35 0.15
CA GLN A 181 -22.24 20.10 -1.28
C GLN A 181 -21.42 18.92 -1.80
N ASN A 182 -20.58 18.29 -0.94
CA ASN A 182 -19.62 17.25 -1.40
C ASN A 182 -18.82 17.72 -2.64
N ALA A 183 -18.59 19.04 -2.76
CA ALA A 183 -17.97 19.63 -3.93
C ALA A 183 -16.47 19.41 -3.90
N SER A 184 -15.93 18.76 -4.92
CA SER A 184 -14.49 18.65 -5.13
C SER A 184 -13.88 20.07 -5.21
N THR A 185 -12.69 20.25 -4.62
CA THR A 185 -11.95 21.51 -4.69
C THR A 185 -11.09 21.47 -5.96
N GLU A 186 -11.27 22.40 -6.89
CA GLU A 186 -10.43 22.47 -8.08
C GLU A 186 -8.96 22.72 -7.70
N LEU A 187 -8.09 21.83 -8.16
CA LEU A 187 -6.65 21.98 -7.95
C LEU A 187 -6.05 22.86 -9.04
N SER A 188 -5.08 23.72 -8.65
CA SER A 188 -4.32 24.53 -9.59
C SER A 188 -2.95 23.92 -9.92
N SER A 189 -2.55 22.87 -9.21
CA SER A 189 -1.32 22.12 -9.45
C SER A 189 -1.64 20.67 -9.83
N ARG A 190 -0.79 20.08 -10.67
CA ARG A 190 -0.91 18.68 -11.09
C ARG A 190 0.49 18.06 -11.18
N VAL A 191 0.62 16.84 -10.71
CA VAL A 191 1.80 16.00 -10.97
C VAL A 191 1.71 15.49 -12.40
N GLU A 192 2.71 15.78 -13.22
CA GLU A 192 2.68 15.42 -14.65
C GLU A 192 2.98 13.94 -14.89
N ASN A 193 3.88 13.35 -14.08
CA ASN A 193 4.38 12.00 -14.25
C ASN A 193 4.07 11.16 -13.01
N MET A 194 2.79 11.08 -12.61
CA MET A 194 2.37 10.29 -11.43
C MET A 194 2.74 8.82 -11.59
N GLU A 195 2.76 8.30 -12.81
CA GLU A 195 3.14 6.94 -13.14
C GLU A 195 4.57 6.57 -12.73
N ASP A 196 5.48 7.56 -12.68
CA ASP A 196 6.88 7.35 -12.32
C ASP A 196 7.10 7.08 -10.83
N TYR A 197 6.14 7.40 -9.98
CA TYR A 197 6.28 7.26 -8.52
C TYR A 197 5.68 5.94 -8.04
N ASP A 198 6.38 5.30 -7.11
CA ASP A 198 5.96 4.07 -6.45
C ASP A 198 5.26 4.37 -5.12
N VAL A 199 5.75 5.39 -4.42
CA VAL A 199 5.28 5.79 -3.10
C VAL A 199 4.86 7.25 -3.08
N ILE A 200 3.72 7.52 -2.46
CA ILE A 200 3.18 8.86 -2.23
C ILE A 200 3.10 9.10 -0.73
N LEU A 201 3.99 9.92 -0.19
CA LEU A 201 3.88 10.42 1.19
C LEU A 201 2.92 11.61 1.15
N GLN A 202 1.69 11.41 1.66
CA GLN A 202 0.64 12.43 1.54
C GLN A 202 0.47 13.22 2.83
N GLY A 203 0.77 14.51 2.80
CA GLY A 203 0.77 15.42 3.93
C GLY A 203 -0.40 16.39 3.98
N TYR A 204 -1.10 16.49 5.12
CA TYR A 204 -2.22 17.41 5.29
C TYR A 204 -2.43 17.89 6.73
N PRO A 205 -3.02 19.08 6.94
CA PRO A 205 -3.46 19.49 8.25
C PRO A 205 -4.83 18.88 8.57
N ILE A 206 -4.96 18.12 9.66
CA ILE A 206 -6.28 17.63 10.11
C ILE A 206 -7.15 18.82 10.51
N ARG A 207 -8.36 18.84 9.98
CA ARG A 207 -9.40 19.81 10.32
C ARG A 207 -10.72 19.09 10.60
N ARG A 208 -11.26 19.25 11.82
CA ARG A 208 -12.52 18.59 12.19
C ARG A 208 -12.51 17.08 11.94
N HIS A 209 -11.43 16.42 12.35
CA HIS A 209 -11.25 14.97 12.29
C HIS A 209 -11.10 14.38 10.87
N THR A 210 -10.86 15.20 9.84
CA THR A 210 -10.70 14.72 8.45
C THR A 210 -9.60 15.47 7.71
N ALA A 211 -9.14 14.88 6.61
CA ALA A 211 -8.27 15.52 5.63
C ALA A 211 -9.05 16.63 4.88
N PRO A 212 -8.38 17.70 4.42
CA PRO A 212 -9.00 18.71 3.57
C PRO A 212 -9.46 18.13 2.23
N MET A 213 -10.52 18.72 1.66
CA MET A 213 -11.02 18.30 0.34
C MET A 213 -9.98 18.40 -0.79
N ALA A 214 -8.98 19.26 -0.66
CA ALA A 214 -7.87 19.36 -1.62
C ALA A 214 -7.08 18.05 -1.70
N ASP A 215 -6.83 17.40 -0.56
CA ASP A 215 -6.14 16.12 -0.48
C ASP A 215 -6.98 14.99 -1.06
N ASN A 216 -8.28 14.97 -0.77
CA ASN A 216 -9.19 14.00 -1.36
C ASN A 216 -9.24 14.16 -2.89
N THR A 217 -9.38 15.39 -3.40
CA THR A 217 -9.38 15.67 -4.83
C THR A 217 -8.05 15.30 -5.48
N PHE A 218 -6.94 15.49 -4.79
CA PHE A 218 -5.62 15.06 -5.26
C PHE A 218 -5.60 13.56 -5.53
N LEU A 219 -5.97 12.73 -4.56
CA LEU A 219 -6.04 11.27 -4.74
C LEU A 219 -7.03 10.86 -5.82
N GLU A 220 -8.20 11.51 -5.89
CA GLU A 220 -9.21 11.24 -6.92
C GLU A 220 -8.75 11.58 -8.35
N SER A 221 -7.75 12.44 -8.49
CA SER A 221 -7.30 12.95 -9.80
C SER A 221 -6.38 12.01 -10.56
N TYR A 222 -5.91 10.91 -9.92
CA TYR A 222 -4.95 9.99 -10.52
C TYR A 222 -5.42 8.54 -10.45
N ASP A 223 -4.90 7.73 -11.37
CA ASP A 223 -4.84 6.29 -11.22
C ASP A 223 -3.65 5.96 -10.30
N LEU A 224 -3.94 5.35 -9.17
CA LEU A 224 -2.95 5.03 -8.14
C LEU A 224 -2.72 3.52 -8.04
N THR A 225 -3.15 2.76 -9.06
CA THR A 225 -3.01 1.31 -9.10
C THR A 225 -1.55 0.89 -8.90
N GLY A 226 -1.33 0.02 -7.91
CA GLY A 226 -0.02 -0.51 -7.57
C GLY A 226 0.89 0.44 -6.77
N LYS A 227 0.43 1.64 -6.41
CA LYS A 227 1.20 2.60 -5.61
C LYS A 227 0.91 2.45 -4.12
N THR A 228 1.88 2.85 -3.31
CA THR A 228 1.73 2.91 -1.84
C THR A 228 1.49 4.36 -1.41
N ILE A 229 0.45 4.61 -0.64
CA ILE A 229 0.19 5.91 0.01
C ILE A 229 0.54 5.80 1.49
N LEU A 230 1.42 6.65 1.98
CA LEU A 230 1.72 6.79 3.39
C LEU A 230 1.28 8.18 3.85
N PRO A 231 0.17 8.29 4.57
CA PRO A 231 -0.35 9.59 5.00
C PRO A 231 0.41 10.11 6.21
N PHE A 232 0.67 11.41 6.25
CA PHE A 232 1.12 12.11 7.45
C PHE A 232 0.29 13.37 7.68
N CYS A 233 0.08 13.73 8.93
CA CYS A 233 -0.72 14.90 9.24
C CYS A 233 -0.08 15.82 10.27
N THR A 234 -0.47 17.08 10.22
CA THR A 234 -0.27 18.04 11.31
C THR A 234 -1.61 18.44 11.90
N SER A 235 -1.68 18.62 13.22
CA SER A 235 -2.92 18.97 13.89
C SER A 235 -2.68 19.74 15.19
N GLY A 236 -3.71 20.40 15.69
CA GLY A 236 -3.68 21.05 17.00
C GLY A 236 -3.98 20.12 18.19
N GLY A 237 -4.10 18.78 17.95
CA GLY A 237 -4.40 17.83 19.04
C GLY A 237 -5.05 16.52 18.59
N SER A 238 -5.46 16.40 17.33
CA SER A 238 -5.94 15.13 16.75
C SER A 238 -4.77 14.29 16.25
N GLY A 239 -4.88 12.97 16.33
CA GLY A 239 -3.93 12.06 15.69
C GLY A 239 -4.34 11.71 14.25
N ILE A 240 -3.43 11.09 13.52
CA ILE A 240 -3.63 10.64 12.12
C ILE A 240 -4.80 9.65 12.02
N GLU A 241 -5.04 8.85 13.06
CA GLU A 241 -6.06 7.81 13.15
C GLU A 241 -7.48 8.33 12.87
N GLU A 242 -7.75 9.60 13.14
CA GLU A 242 -9.07 10.18 12.90
C GLU A 242 -9.41 10.33 11.42
N SER A 243 -8.41 10.56 10.56
CA SER A 243 -8.56 10.75 9.11
C SER A 243 -8.25 9.49 8.30
N MET A 244 -7.60 8.49 8.89
CA MET A 244 -7.20 7.26 8.20
C MET A 244 -8.34 6.53 7.47
N PRO A 245 -9.55 6.36 8.06
CA PRO A 245 -10.63 5.64 7.36
C PRO A 245 -11.02 6.27 6.03
N ASP A 246 -11.01 7.61 5.93
CA ASP A 246 -11.33 8.31 4.68
C ASP A 246 -10.22 8.18 3.64
N ILE A 247 -8.96 8.33 4.05
CA ILE A 247 -7.79 8.18 3.16
C ILE A 247 -7.67 6.75 2.66
N GLN A 248 -7.88 5.75 3.54
CA GLN A 248 -7.87 4.34 3.16
C GLN A 248 -8.94 4.04 2.10
N ARG A 249 -10.19 4.38 2.39
CA ARG A 249 -11.31 4.20 1.44
C ARG A 249 -11.03 4.85 0.09
N LEU A 250 -10.47 6.06 0.10
CA LEU A 250 -10.22 6.83 -1.11
C LEU A 250 -9.04 6.25 -1.91
N GLY A 251 -7.89 6.01 -1.26
CA GLY A 251 -6.71 5.42 -1.90
C GLY A 251 -7.01 4.06 -2.52
N GLN A 252 -7.72 3.20 -1.79
CA GLN A 252 -8.14 1.89 -2.28
C GLN A 252 -9.10 1.98 -3.47
N SER A 253 -10.04 2.91 -3.45
CA SER A 253 -10.95 3.13 -4.61
C SER A 253 -10.19 3.54 -5.89
N ARG A 254 -8.91 3.92 -5.75
CA ARG A 254 -8.00 4.29 -6.84
C ARG A 254 -6.91 3.25 -7.08
N GLY A 255 -7.01 2.06 -6.45
CA GLY A 255 -6.10 0.94 -6.64
C GLY A 255 -4.78 1.02 -5.83
N ALA A 256 -4.68 1.97 -4.88
CA ALA A 256 -3.50 2.12 -4.05
C ALA A 256 -3.58 1.27 -2.78
N PHE A 257 -2.42 0.84 -2.31
CA PHE A 257 -2.24 0.44 -0.92
C PHE A 257 -2.09 1.69 -0.03
N VAL A 258 -2.69 1.67 1.15
CA VAL A 258 -2.53 2.76 2.14
C VAL A 258 -1.92 2.18 3.40
N GLY A 259 -0.67 2.52 3.64
CA GLY A 259 0.08 2.08 4.82
C GLY A 259 -0.27 2.84 6.09
N SER A 260 0.52 2.62 7.15
CA SER A 260 0.32 3.30 8.42
C SER A 260 0.62 4.80 8.31
N GLY A 261 -0.18 5.61 9.01
CA GLY A 261 -0.01 7.06 9.00
C GLY A 261 0.90 7.58 10.11
N LEU A 262 1.37 8.83 9.96
CA LEU A 262 2.22 9.53 10.91
C LEU A 262 1.59 10.84 11.38
N THR A 263 1.53 11.07 12.71
CA THR A 263 1.19 12.39 13.25
C THR A 263 2.46 13.23 13.39
N ALA A 264 2.61 14.22 12.51
CA ALA A 264 3.83 14.98 12.26
C ALA A 264 3.84 16.37 12.93
N ASN A 265 3.44 16.46 14.19
CA ASN A 265 3.36 17.74 14.91
C ASN A 265 4.72 18.23 15.43
N SER A 266 5.60 17.32 15.77
CA SER A 266 7.01 17.58 16.08
C SER A 266 7.76 16.30 15.76
N LEU A 267 8.46 16.28 14.66
CA LEU A 267 9.17 15.12 14.18
C LEU A 267 10.64 15.17 14.59
N ASN A 268 11.23 14.00 14.67
CA ASN A 268 12.67 13.83 14.60
C ASN A 268 13.00 12.74 13.57
N ARG A 269 14.23 12.72 13.12
CA ARG A 269 14.69 11.76 12.10
C ARG A 269 14.44 10.30 12.49
N GLU A 270 14.54 9.96 13.76
CA GLU A 270 14.34 8.58 14.24
C GLU A 270 12.89 8.14 14.09
N GLU A 271 11.91 9.00 14.44
CA GLU A 271 10.48 8.74 14.25
C GLU A 271 10.11 8.59 12.78
N ILE A 272 10.67 9.45 11.91
CA ILE A 272 10.47 9.36 10.46
C ILE A 272 11.06 8.05 9.93
N THR A 273 12.30 7.72 10.29
CA THR A 273 12.96 6.49 9.85
C THR A 273 12.19 5.26 10.31
N GLN A 274 11.71 5.25 11.57
CA GLN A 274 10.91 4.16 12.09
C GLN A 274 9.59 4.00 11.32
N TRP A 275 8.89 5.10 11.06
CA TRP A 275 7.66 5.09 10.27
C TRP A 275 7.87 4.59 8.85
N LEU A 276 8.91 5.05 8.15
CA LEU A 276 9.27 4.58 6.81
C LEU A 276 9.59 3.09 6.83
N THR A 277 10.44 2.63 7.76
CA THR A 277 10.83 1.22 7.89
C THR A 277 9.63 0.32 8.20
N GLN A 278 8.70 0.76 9.06
CA GLN A 278 7.46 0.04 9.36
C GLN A 278 6.57 -0.15 8.12
N ASN A 279 6.68 0.76 7.16
CA ASN A 279 5.97 0.72 5.89
C ASN A 279 6.83 0.15 4.73
N GLY A 280 7.99 -0.46 5.03
CA GLY A 280 8.85 -1.12 4.04
C GLY A 280 9.68 -0.18 3.18
N ILE A 281 9.86 1.08 3.60
CA ILE A 281 10.74 2.05 2.93
C ILE A 281 12.04 2.15 3.74
N SER A 282 13.17 1.84 3.10
CA SER A 282 14.52 1.86 3.70
C SER A 282 15.39 2.97 3.12
#